data_601b4a056a85ae31da0b7fb2ab575036
#
_entry.id   601b4a056a85ae31da0b7fb2ab575036
#
_cell.length_a   1.000
_cell.length_b   1.000
_cell.length_c   1.000
_cell.angle_alpha   90.00
_cell.angle_beta   90.00
_cell.angle_gamma   90.00
#
_symmetry.space_group_name_H-M   'P 1'
#
loop_
_entity.id
_entity.type
_entity.pdbx_description
1 polymer ?
#
loop_
_entity_poly.entity_id
_entity_poly.type
_entity_poly.pdbx_seq_one_letter_code
_entity_poly.pdbx_strand_id
1 'polypeptide(L)'
;MANRNEHLHKAKKAKNDEWYTRYADIEKEVSHYRDQLEGKWVYSPCSDYRWSNFTKYFKDNFHHYGLKHYTSTCYDIGDGAWRYDYDGETETITQLEENGDFRSPECTAIKDACDIVIENPPFSLWRDFIYWLDDGTFTKNDKGEYKRDK
;
A
#
# COMPACT_ATOMS: atom_id res chain seq x y z
N MET A 1 3.89 32.71 -4.21
CA MET A 1 3.82 32.42 -2.78
C MET A 1 2.63 31.57 -2.43
N ALA A 2 1.44 31.99 -2.82
CA ALA A 2 0.23 31.19 -2.64
C ALA A 2 0.35 29.82 -3.27
N ASN A 3 1.08 29.70 -4.38
CA ASN A 3 1.22 28.45 -5.13
C ASN A 3 1.88 27.34 -4.34
N ARG A 4 2.83 27.65 -3.49
CA ARG A 4 3.52 26.63 -2.69
C ARG A 4 2.58 26.01 -1.67
N ASN A 5 1.80 26.84 -0.99
CA ASN A 5 0.83 26.35 0.01
C ASN A 5 -0.29 25.60 -0.64
N GLU A 6 -0.78 26.06 -1.79
CA GLU A 6 -1.81 25.37 -2.55
C GLU A 6 -1.34 23.99 -2.99
N HIS A 7 -0.09 23.91 -3.44
CA HIS A 7 0.48 22.64 -3.89
C HIS A 7 0.57 21.63 -2.74
N LEU A 8 0.99 22.09 -1.57
CA LEU A 8 1.03 21.25 -0.38
C LEU A 8 -0.36 20.83 0.08
N HIS A 9 -1.32 21.73 0.00
CA HIS A 9 -2.72 21.42 0.35
C HIS A 9 -3.32 20.41 -0.62
N LYS A 10 -3.04 20.54 -1.92
CA LYS A 10 -3.53 19.60 -2.92
C LYS A 10 -2.92 18.21 -2.71
N ALA A 11 -1.62 18.15 -2.45
CA ALA A 11 -0.96 16.88 -2.19
C ALA A 11 -1.52 16.20 -0.94
N LYS A 12 -1.72 16.98 0.11
CA LYS A 12 -2.28 16.48 1.36
C LYS A 12 -3.73 16.03 1.20
N LYS A 13 -4.52 16.80 0.45
CA LYS A 13 -5.92 16.47 0.19
C LYS A 13 -6.02 15.21 -0.67
N ALA A 14 -5.24 15.13 -1.75
CA ALA A 14 -5.22 13.96 -2.62
C ALA A 14 -4.87 12.71 -1.82
N LYS A 15 -3.89 12.81 -0.93
CA LYS A 15 -3.49 11.72 -0.06
C LYS A 15 -4.64 11.28 0.85
N ASN A 16 -5.32 12.24 1.48
CA ASN A 16 -6.45 11.94 2.35
C ASN A 16 -7.62 11.33 1.57
N ASP A 17 -7.91 11.85 0.38
CA ASP A 17 -9.04 11.41 -0.42
C ASP A 17 -8.78 10.06 -1.10
N GLU A 18 -7.54 9.83 -1.54
CA GLU A 18 -7.20 8.63 -2.31
C GLU A 18 -6.69 7.48 -1.44
N TRP A 19 -5.97 7.78 -0.36
CA TRP A 19 -5.29 6.77 0.43
C TRP A 19 -5.83 6.60 1.83
N TYR A 20 -6.67 7.53 2.28
CA TYR A 20 -7.21 7.44 3.62
C TYR A 20 -8.49 6.63 3.63
N THR A 21 -8.49 5.54 4.37
CA THR A 21 -9.67 4.72 4.62
C THR A 21 -9.87 4.68 6.12
N ARG A 22 -11.10 4.87 6.57
CA ARG A 22 -11.39 4.91 8.00
C ARG A 22 -11.17 3.54 8.63
N TYR A 23 -10.63 3.54 9.81
CA TYR A 23 -10.36 2.31 10.58
C TYR A 23 -11.61 1.45 10.72
N ALA A 24 -12.74 2.07 11.07
CA ALA A 24 -14.00 1.33 11.25
C ALA A 24 -14.47 0.64 9.98
N ASP A 25 -14.23 1.25 8.82
CA ASP A 25 -14.60 0.66 7.53
C ASP A 25 -13.71 -0.54 7.20
N ILE A 26 -12.43 -0.45 7.53
CA ILE A 26 -11.49 -1.55 7.35
C ILE A 26 -11.91 -2.71 8.25
N GLU A 27 -12.20 -2.43 9.50
CA GLU A 27 -12.62 -3.44 10.46
C GLU A 27 -13.88 -4.17 9.99
N LYS A 28 -14.87 -3.40 9.54
CA LYS A 28 -16.14 -3.96 9.06
C LYS A 28 -15.91 -4.90 7.88
N GLU A 29 -15.09 -4.48 6.92
CA GLU A 29 -14.87 -5.26 5.71
C GLU A 29 -13.96 -6.46 5.95
N VAL A 30 -12.84 -6.26 6.61
CA VAL A 30 -11.84 -7.32 6.80
C VAL A 30 -12.35 -8.42 7.71
N SER A 31 -13.19 -8.08 8.69
CA SER A 31 -13.74 -9.08 9.61
C SER A 31 -14.53 -10.18 8.90
N HIS A 32 -15.05 -9.90 7.70
CA HIS A 32 -15.76 -10.93 6.90
C HIS A 32 -14.82 -12.02 6.37
N TYR A 33 -13.53 -11.74 6.33
CA TYR A 33 -12.53 -12.67 5.76
C TYR A 33 -11.64 -13.27 6.82
N ARG A 34 -12.07 -13.22 8.08
CA ARG A 34 -11.27 -13.64 9.22
C ARG A 34 -10.62 -15.01 9.06
N ASP A 35 -11.40 -15.99 8.61
CA ASP A 35 -10.91 -17.36 8.48
C ASP A 35 -9.87 -17.53 7.38
N GLN A 36 -9.79 -16.55 6.47
CA GLN A 36 -8.87 -16.61 5.35
C GLN A 36 -7.53 -15.94 5.65
N LEU A 37 -7.40 -15.29 6.80
CA LEU A 37 -6.21 -14.51 7.14
C LEU A 37 -5.20 -15.27 8.00
N GLU A 38 -5.63 -16.31 8.69
CA GLU A 38 -4.76 -17.06 9.60
C GLU A 38 -3.55 -17.63 8.85
N GLY A 39 -2.36 -17.38 9.37
CA GLY A 39 -1.12 -17.86 8.77
C GLY A 39 -0.70 -17.13 7.51
N LYS A 40 -1.36 -16.03 7.17
CA LYS A 40 -1.12 -15.33 5.90
C LYS A 40 -0.23 -14.11 6.05
N TRP A 41 0.48 -13.83 4.99
CA TRP A 41 1.26 -12.60 4.84
C TRP A 41 0.38 -11.61 4.04
N VAL A 42 -0.02 -10.52 4.70
CA VAL A 42 -0.87 -9.48 4.12
C VAL A 42 0.00 -8.31 3.65
N TYR A 43 -0.31 -7.77 2.47
CA TYR A 43 0.41 -6.65 1.89
C TYR A 43 -0.56 -5.52 1.50
N SER A 44 -0.24 -4.30 1.92
CA SER A 44 -0.97 -3.08 1.56
C SER A 44 -0.03 -2.15 0.78
N PRO A 45 -0.10 -2.14 -0.57
CA PRO A 45 0.90 -1.46 -1.41
C PRO A 45 0.72 0.05 -1.57
N CYS A 46 -0.37 0.62 -1.08
CA CYS A 46 -0.62 2.06 -1.18
C CYS A 46 -0.85 2.66 0.20
N SER A 47 -0.13 2.18 1.20
CA SER A 47 -0.35 2.59 2.60
C SER A 47 0.95 3.07 3.23
N ASP A 48 0.98 4.34 3.58
CA ASP A 48 2.10 4.91 4.32
C ASP A 48 1.96 4.52 5.79
N TYR A 49 2.94 3.80 6.32
CA TYR A 49 2.88 3.25 7.67
C TYR A 49 2.70 4.32 8.75
N ARG A 50 3.10 5.57 8.46
CA ARG A 50 3.08 6.65 9.44
C ARG A 50 1.66 7.11 9.78
N TRP A 51 0.69 6.91 8.86
CA TRP A 51 -0.69 7.37 9.07
C TRP A 51 -1.76 6.48 8.46
N SER A 52 -1.39 5.42 7.76
CA SER A 52 -2.38 4.53 7.15
C SER A 52 -3.15 3.75 8.20
N ASN A 53 -4.47 3.76 8.09
CA ASN A 53 -5.30 2.94 8.95
C ASN A 53 -5.23 1.46 8.60
N PHE A 54 -4.87 1.10 7.36
CA PHE A 54 -4.61 -0.31 7.03
C PHE A 54 -3.44 -0.84 7.84
N THR A 55 -2.34 -0.10 7.88
CA THR A 55 -1.17 -0.51 8.66
C THR A 55 -1.51 -0.60 10.14
N LYS A 56 -2.22 0.41 10.66
CA LYS A 56 -2.63 0.41 12.06
C LYS A 56 -3.53 -0.78 12.37
N TYR A 57 -4.50 -1.04 11.51
CA TYR A 57 -5.47 -2.12 11.72
C TYR A 57 -4.78 -3.48 11.75
N PHE A 58 -3.92 -3.77 10.79
CA PHE A 58 -3.25 -5.08 10.72
C PHE A 58 -2.19 -5.24 11.82
N LYS A 59 -1.58 -4.14 12.24
CA LYS A 59 -0.70 -4.18 13.40
C LYS A 59 -1.50 -4.47 14.68
N ASP A 60 -2.60 -3.73 14.89
CA ASP A 60 -3.44 -3.89 16.09
C ASP A 60 -4.04 -5.28 16.20
N ASN A 61 -4.39 -5.89 15.07
CA ASN A 61 -5.10 -7.16 15.02
C ASN A 61 -4.23 -8.33 14.54
N PHE A 62 -2.94 -8.13 14.50
CA PHE A 62 -2.00 -9.11 13.97
C PHE A 62 -2.18 -10.47 14.65
N HIS A 63 -2.15 -10.50 15.97
CA HIS A 63 -2.29 -11.73 16.74
C HIS A 63 -3.72 -12.25 16.73
N HIS A 64 -4.68 -11.35 16.73
CA HIS A 64 -6.10 -11.72 16.68
C HIS A 64 -6.44 -12.53 15.42
N TYR A 65 -5.89 -12.12 14.28
CA TYR A 65 -6.10 -12.83 13.02
C TYR A 65 -5.09 -13.96 12.80
N GLY A 66 -4.07 -14.05 13.63
CA GLY A 66 -3.03 -15.06 13.47
C GLY A 66 -2.20 -14.87 12.22
N LEU A 67 -1.91 -13.62 11.86
CA LEU A 67 -1.13 -13.31 10.65
C LEU A 67 0.31 -13.85 10.80
N LYS A 68 0.89 -14.21 9.66
CA LYS A 68 2.29 -14.60 9.59
C LYS A 68 3.19 -13.37 9.47
N HIS A 69 2.77 -12.40 8.67
CA HIS A 69 3.55 -11.20 8.38
C HIS A 69 2.66 -10.11 7.79
N TYR A 70 3.01 -8.86 8.01
CA TYR A 70 2.33 -7.72 7.38
C TYR A 70 3.35 -6.78 6.77
N THR A 71 3.09 -6.34 5.53
CA THR A 71 3.93 -5.37 4.83
C THR A 71 3.06 -4.27 4.27
N SER A 72 3.55 -3.03 4.34
CA SER A 72 2.95 -1.93 3.60
C SER A 72 4.06 -1.15 2.91
N THR A 73 3.73 -0.55 1.76
CA THR A 73 4.63 0.33 1.04
C THR A 73 3.89 1.61 0.67
N CYS A 74 4.65 2.67 0.47
CA CYS A 74 4.06 3.95 0.11
C CYS A 74 4.88 4.63 -0.98
N TYR A 75 4.16 5.43 -1.77
CA TYR A 75 4.72 6.22 -2.85
C TYR A 75 5.43 7.45 -2.29
N ASP A 76 6.54 7.83 -2.94
CA ASP A 76 7.32 9.01 -2.56
C ASP A 76 6.57 10.29 -2.99
N ILE A 77 6.13 11.05 -2.02
CA ILE A 77 5.46 12.34 -2.23
C ILE A 77 6.36 13.51 -1.84
N GLY A 78 7.67 13.26 -1.73
CA GLY A 78 8.66 14.28 -1.37
C GLY A 78 9.41 13.96 -0.09
N ASP A 79 9.04 12.92 0.63
CA ASP A 79 9.67 12.51 1.89
C ASP A 79 10.14 11.05 1.88
N GLY A 80 10.30 10.50 0.69
CA GLY A 80 10.83 9.15 0.51
C GLY A 80 9.73 8.11 0.30
N ALA A 81 10.13 6.99 -0.24
CA ALA A 81 9.29 5.82 -0.39
C ALA A 81 9.72 4.79 0.65
N TRP A 82 8.76 4.20 1.35
CA TRP A 82 9.05 3.39 2.53
C TRP A 82 8.36 2.05 2.48
N ARG A 83 9.05 1.06 3.03
CA ARG A 83 8.51 -0.26 3.28
C ARG A 83 8.43 -0.48 4.79
N TYR A 84 7.28 -0.88 5.27
CA TYR A 84 7.04 -1.23 6.66
C TYR A 84 6.75 -2.72 6.74
N ASP A 85 7.39 -3.40 7.68
CA ASP A 85 7.18 -4.83 7.93
C ASP A 85 6.90 -5.04 9.41
N TYR A 86 5.99 -5.95 9.72
CA TYR A 86 5.68 -6.34 11.08
C TYR A 86 5.53 -7.85 11.14
N ASP A 87 6.23 -8.48 12.09
CA ASP A 87 6.19 -9.93 12.26
C ASP A 87 5.44 -10.36 13.52
N GLY A 88 4.76 -9.43 14.17
CA GLY A 88 4.04 -9.66 15.41
C GLY A 88 4.81 -9.20 16.64
N GLU A 89 6.08 -8.91 16.50
CA GLU A 89 6.94 -8.44 17.61
C GLU A 89 7.75 -7.22 17.19
N THR A 90 8.39 -7.30 16.04
CA THR A 90 9.34 -6.29 15.57
C THR A 90 8.80 -5.57 14.35
N GLU A 91 8.90 -4.24 14.39
CA GLU A 91 8.59 -3.38 13.24
C GLU A 91 9.91 -3.05 12.55
N THR A 92 9.94 -3.20 11.23
CA THR A 92 11.10 -2.88 10.43
C THR A 92 10.70 -1.88 9.35
N ILE A 93 11.44 -0.77 9.25
CA ILE A 93 11.18 0.26 8.28
C ILE A 93 12.38 0.34 7.35
N THR A 94 12.14 0.19 6.05
CA THR A 94 13.19 0.17 5.03
C THR A 94 12.86 1.21 3.97
N GLN A 95 13.85 1.98 3.55
CA GLN A 95 13.67 2.89 2.43
C GLN A 95 13.69 2.08 1.14
N LEU A 96 12.72 2.32 0.28
CA LEU A 96 12.68 1.67 -1.03
C LEU A 96 13.68 2.34 -1.97
N GLU A 97 14.21 1.57 -2.90
CA GLU A 97 15.20 2.09 -3.87
C GLU A 97 14.53 2.91 -4.97
N GLU A 98 13.30 2.56 -5.32
CA GLU A 98 12.53 3.29 -6.31
C GLU A 98 11.48 4.17 -5.63
N ASN A 99 10.50 4.66 -6.41
CA ASN A 99 9.57 5.66 -5.89
C ASN A 99 8.38 5.08 -5.10
N GLY A 100 8.33 3.76 -4.89
CA GLY A 100 7.28 3.13 -4.09
C GLY A 100 5.96 2.95 -4.82
N ASP A 101 5.92 3.21 -6.11
CA ASP A 101 4.75 2.94 -6.93
C ASP A 101 4.48 1.43 -6.92
N PHE A 102 3.23 1.02 -6.73
CA PHE A 102 2.93 -0.42 -6.67
C PHE A 102 3.31 -1.14 -7.96
N ARG A 103 3.30 -0.43 -9.08
CA ARG A 103 3.64 -1.01 -10.39
C ARG A 103 5.13 -1.25 -10.57
N SER A 104 5.97 -0.75 -9.66
CA SER A 104 7.42 -0.93 -9.74
C SER A 104 7.80 -2.41 -9.56
N PRO A 105 8.96 -2.81 -10.10
CA PRO A 105 9.47 -4.17 -9.85
C PRO A 105 9.64 -4.47 -8.37
N GLU A 106 10.05 -3.47 -7.59
CA GLU A 106 10.27 -3.61 -6.17
C GLU A 106 8.98 -4.01 -5.43
N CYS A 107 7.88 -3.30 -5.69
CA CYS A 107 6.59 -3.58 -5.06
C CYS A 107 5.96 -4.85 -5.64
N THR A 108 6.17 -5.12 -6.92
CA THR A 108 5.66 -6.33 -7.56
C THR A 108 6.29 -7.58 -6.96
N ALA A 109 7.57 -7.51 -6.61
CA ALA A 109 8.24 -8.63 -5.95
C ALA A 109 7.60 -8.95 -4.60
N ILE A 110 7.17 -7.93 -3.85
CA ILE A 110 6.48 -8.13 -2.59
C ILE A 110 5.10 -8.78 -2.84
N LYS A 111 4.37 -8.27 -3.82
CA LYS A 111 3.06 -8.83 -4.19
C LYS A 111 3.18 -10.32 -4.53
N ASP A 112 4.19 -10.67 -5.30
CA ASP A 112 4.38 -12.07 -5.73
C ASP A 112 4.77 -12.98 -4.57
N ALA A 113 5.40 -12.43 -3.54
CA ALA A 113 5.83 -13.20 -2.37
C ALA A 113 4.76 -13.30 -1.29
N CYS A 114 3.87 -12.32 -1.18
CA CYS A 114 2.85 -12.30 -0.15
C CYS A 114 1.70 -13.25 -0.47
N ASP A 115 0.83 -13.49 0.50
CA ASP A 115 -0.32 -14.37 0.33
C ASP A 115 -1.58 -13.61 -0.08
N ILE A 116 -1.78 -12.41 0.45
CA ILE A 116 -3.01 -11.63 0.25
C ILE A 116 -2.66 -10.16 0.15
N VAL A 117 -3.23 -9.48 -0.84
CA VAL A 117 -3.16 -8.02 -0.95
C VAL A 117 -4.47 -7.45 -0.46
N ILE A 118 -4.42 -6.55 0.52
CA ILE A 118 -5.58 -5.85 1.05
C ILE A 118 -5.28 -4.36 1.02
N GLU A 119 -5.99 -3.63 0.17
CA GLU A 119 -5.74 -2.22 -0.06
C GLU A 119 -6.94 -1.55 -0.70
N ASN A 120 -7.06 -0.25 -0.50
CA ASN A 120 -8.00 0.61 -1.21
C ASN A 120 -7.16 1.60 -2.02
N PRO A 121 -6.82 1.28 -3.28
CA PRO A 121 -5.92 2.13 -4.07
C PRO A 121 -6.60 3.42 -4.49
N PRO A 122 -5.82 4.43 -4.92
CA PRO A 122 -6.38 5.65 -5.47
C PRO A 122 -7.30 5.35 -6.67
N PHE A 123 -8.41 6.07 -6.78
CA PHE A 123 -9.38 5.85 -7.86
C PHE A 123 -8.75 5.95 -9.24
N SER A 124 -7.83 6.88 -9.41
CA SER A 124 -7.16 7.09 -10.69
C SER A 124 -6.33 5.88 -11.14
N LEU A 125 -5.96 5.02 -10.20
CA LEU A 125 -5.11 3.86 -10.48
C LEU A 125 -5.87 2.53 -10.34
N TRP A 126 -7.19 2.58 -10.20
CA TRP A 126 -7.99 1.39 -9.94
C TRP A 126 -7.82 0.31 -11.01
N ARG A 127 -7.88 0.71 -12.28
CA ARG A 127 -7.75 -0.25 -13.40
C ARG A 127 -6.37 -0.89 -13.42
N ASP A 128 -5.32 -0.09 -13.20
CA ASP A 128 -3.96 -0.60 -13.15
C ASP A 128 -3.78 -1.53 -11.96
N PHE A 129 -4.44 -1.23 -10.85
CA PHE A 129 -4.35 -2.05 -9.65
C PHE A 129 -4.95 -3.43 -9.87
N ILE A 130 -6.14 -3.49 -10.49
CA ILE A 130 -6.78 -4.76 -10.80
C ILE A 130 -5.94 -5.58 -11.80
N TYR A 131 -5.41 -4.91 -12.82
CA TYR A 131 -4.53 -5.55 -13.79
C TYR A 131 -3.29 -6.14 -13.11
N TRP A 132 -2.70 -5.40 -12.19
CA TRP A 132 -1.53 -5.81 -11.41
C TRP A 132 -1.85 -6.99 -10.49
N LEU A 133 -3.00 -6.99 -9.83
CA LEU A 133 -3.42 -8.10 -8.98
C LEU A 133 -3.60 -9.39 -9.78
N ASP A 134 -3.97 -9.27 -11.06
CA ASP A 134 -4.15 -10.40 -11.97
C ASP A 134 -2.85 -10.73 -12.73
N ASP A 135 -1.72 -10.46 -12.10
CA ASP A 135 -0.38 -10.72 -12.61
C ASP A 135 0.00 -9.94 -13.86
N GLY A 136 -0.70 -8.85 -14.13
CA GLY A 136 -0.33 -7.94 -15.19
C GLY A 136 0.98 -7.23 -14.89
N THR A 137 1.76 -6.97 -15.92
CA THR A 137 3.06 -6.33 -15.80
C THR A 137 3.09 -4.96 -16.46
N PHE A 138 4.07 -4.16 -16.06
CA PHE A 138 4.23 -2.79 -16.53
C PHE A 138 5.64 -2.54 -16.99
N THR A 139 5.78 -1.65 -17.97
CA THR A 139 7.08 -1.15 -18.41
C THR A 139 7.10 0.36 -18.20
N LYS A 140 8.20 0.86 -17.66
CA LYS A 140 8.38 2.28 -17.41
C LYS A 140 8.95 2.93 -18.66
N ASN A 141 8.28 3.99 -19.14
CA ASN A 141 8.76 4.70 -20.32
C ASN A 141 9.84 5.73 -19.98
N ASP A 142 10.34 6.46 -20.99
CA ASP A 142 11.41 7.45 -20.81
C ASP A 142 11.01 8.60 -19.89
N LYS A 143 9.71 8.85 -19.76
CA LYS A 143 9.17 9.90 -18.90
C LYS A 143 8.96 9.43 -17.46
N GLY A 144 9.26 8.16 -17.19
CA GLY A 144 9.03 7.59 -15.87
C GLY A 144 7.61 7.13 -15.60
N GLU A 145 6.79 7.06 -16.64
CA GLU A 145 5.40 6.60 -16.52
C GLU A 145 5.30 5.11 -16.74
N TYR A 146 4.47 4.45 -15.94
CA TYR A 146 4.21 3.02 -16.09
C TYR A 146 3.08 2.79 -17.10
N LYS A 147 3.33 1.88 -18.04
CA LYS A 147 2.35 1.49 -19.05
C LYS A 147 2.16 -0.01 -18.99
N ARG A 148 0.91 -0.46 -19.15
CA ARG A 148 0.63 -1.89 -19.20
C ARG A 148 1.32 -2.50 -20.42
N ASP A 149 1.86 -3.70 -20.22
CA ASP A 149 2.56 -4.41 -21.30
C ASP A 149 1.59 -4.95 -22.34
N LYS A 150 0.33 -4.94 -22.03
CA LYS A 150 -0.70 -5.43 -22.96
C LYS A 150 -1.88 -4.51 -23.02
#